data_0bb6f3b446d4e6ad0edc1be0ba9811e6
#
_entry.id   0bb6f3b446d4e6ad0edc1be0ba9811e6
#
_cell.length_a   1.000
_cell.length_b   1.000
_cell.length_c   1.000
_cell.angle_alpha   90.00
_cell.angle_beta   90.00
_cell.angle_gamma   90.00
#
_symmetry.space_group_name_H-M   'P 1'
#
loop_
_entity.id
_entity.type
_entity.pdbx_description
1 polymer ?
#
loop_
_entity_poly.entity_id
_entity_poly.type
_entity_poly.pdbx_seq_one_letter_code
_entity_poly.pdbx_strand_id
1 'polypeptide(L)'
;WVKQSGNSHSGSFKDLGMTVLVSAVNQIISDGGDIRAVVCASTGDTSASLAAYCASAGIPAVVLLPKGKISRHQLVQPIANGSLTLALDTDFDGCMRIVEEITKDNRFYLANSVNPLRIEGQKTVSVEIVQQFDWEVPDWIIVPGGNLGNVTAIGLGFLMMRELGMIQ
;
A
#
# COMPACT_ATOMS: atom_id res chain seq x y z
N TRP A 1 -24.95 0.32 5.26
CA TRP A 1 -24.15 0.11 4.05
C TRP A 1 -22.76 -0.42 4.41
N VAL A 2 -22.19 -1.29 3.56
CA VAL A 2 -20.85 -1.82 3.74
C VAL A 2 -20.07 -1.62 2.44
N LYS A 3 -19.00 -0.79 2.49
CA LYS A 3 -18.06 -0.61 1.38
C LYS A 3 -16.97 -1.68 1.48
N GLN A 4 -17.00 -2.64 0.57
CA GLN A 4 -16.02 -3.73 0.54
C GLN A 4 -14.79 -3.35 -0.28
N SER A 5 -13.86 -2.61 0.32
CA SER A 5 -12.60 -2.21 -0.33
C SER A 5 -11.59 -3.36 -0.51
N GLY A 6 -11.87 -4.54 0.05
CA GLY A 6 -11.08 -5.75 -0.14
C GLY A 6 -11.49 -6.61 -1.34
N ASN A 7 -12.49 -6.20 -2.12
CA ASN A 7 -12.85 -6.87 -3.37
C ASN A 7 -11.89 -6.47 -4.50
N SER A 8 -10.63 -6.86 -4.35
CA SER A 8 -9.52 -6.51 -5.22
C SER A 8 -8.56 -7.70 -5.36
N HIS A 9 -7.50 -7.59 -6.16
CA HIS A 9 -6.63 -8.70 -6.55
C HIS A 9 -6.01 -9.45 -5.36
N SER A 10 -5.44 -8.75 -4.39
CA SER A 10 -4.84 -9.41 -3.19
C SER A 10 -5.84 -9.63 -2.06
N GLY A 11 -7.08 -9.20 -2.20
CA GLY A 11 -8.12 -9.30 -1.18
C GLY A 11 -8.06 -8.21 -0.11
N SER A 12 -7.34 -7.11 -0.34
CA SER A 12 -7.13 -6.05 0.63
C SER A 12 -7.17 -4.66 0.00
N PHE A 13 -7.70 -3.67 0.72
CA PHE A 13 -7.67 -2.25 0.32
C PHE A 13 -6.24 -1.71 0.08
N LYS A 14 -5.20 -2.43 0.51
CA LYS A 14 -3.80 -2.07 0.24
C LYS A 14 -3.50 -1.98 -1.25
N ASP A 15 -4.26 -2.70 -2.06
CA ASP A 15 -4.12 -2.71 -3.52
C ASP A 15 -4.29 -1.32 -4.12
N LEU A 16 -5.23 -0.53 -3.63
CA LEU A 16 -5.46 0.84 -4.12
C LEU A 16 -4.19 1.71 -3.99
N GLY A 17 -3.55 1.66 -2.82
CA GLY A 17 -2.29 2.38 -2.61
C GLY A 17 -1.12 1.81 -3.40
N MET A 18 -1.06 0.49 -3.56
CA MET A 18 0.01 -0.16 -4.31
C MET A 18 -0.10 0.07 -5.81
N THR A 19 -1.31 0.18 -6.35
CA THR A 19 -1.52 0.54 -7.76
C THR A 19 -0.83 1.85 -8.10
N VAL A 20 -1.04 2.90 -7.31
CA VAL A 20 -0.42 4.20 -7.54
C VAL A 20 1.09 4.16 -7.30
N LEU A 21 1.53 3.55 -6.19
CA LEU A 21 2.95 3.46 -5.86
C LEU A 21 3.75 2.72 -6.93
N VAL A 22 3.29 1.53 -7.32
CA VAL A 22 4.01 0.70 -8.31
C VAL A 22 3.97 1.35 -9.70
N SER A 23 2.87 2.01 -10.07
CA SER A 23 2.79 2.78 -11.32
C SER A 23 3.79 3.95 -11.33
N ALA A 24 3.93 4.67 -10.22
CA ALA A 24 4.90 5.75 -10.10
C ALA A 24 6.36 5.22 -10.19
N VAL A 25 6.65 4.11 -9.53
CA VAL A 25 7.98 3.47 -9.62
C VAL A 25 8.26 3.00 -11.05
N ASN A 26 7.28 2.41 -11.71
CA ASN A 26 7.41 1.99 -13.11
C ASN A 26 7.70 3.20 -14.03
N GLN A 27 7.04 4.34 -13.79
CA GLN A 27 7.33 5.58 -14.52
C GLN A 27 8.75 6.06 -14.27
N ILE A 28 9.21 6.08 -13.01
CA ILE A 28 10.59 6.46 -12.66
C ILE A 28 11.60 5.60 -13.42
N ILE A 29 11.39 4.28 -13.45
CA ILE A 29 12.25 3.35 -14.20
C ILE A 29 12.22 3.64 -15.70
N SER A 30 11.05 3.88 -16.26
CA SER A 30 10.87 4.20 -17.69
C SER A 30 11.56 5.51 -18.08
N ASP A 31 11.63 6.46 -17.17
CA ASP A 31 12.32 7.74 -17.34
C ASP A 31 13.84 7.66 -17.10
N GLY A 32 14.37 6.43 -16.92
CA GLY A 32 15.80 6.17 -16.77
C GLY A 32 16.30 6.13 -15.31
N GLY A 33 15.40 6.13 -14.33
CA GLY A 33 15.77 5.96 -12.91
C GLY A 33 16.28 4.54 -12.62
N ASP A 34 17.32 4.42 -11.79
CA ASP A 34 17.94 3.14 -11.40
C ASP A 34 17.28 2.55 -10.14
N ILE A 35 15.97 2.26 -10.20
CA ILE A 35 15.30 1.54 -9.12
C ILE A 35 15.52 0.04 -9.31
N ARG A 36 16.14 -0.61 -8.31
CA ARG A 36 16.46 -2.04 -8.33
C ARG A 36 15.38 -2.90 -7.70
N ALA A 37 14.70 -2.39 -6.68
CA ALA A 37 13.61 -3.09 -6.04
C ALA A 37 12.71 -2.14 -5.24
N VAL A 38 11.46 -2.59 -5.01
CA VAL A 38 10.55 -1.97 -4.05
C VAL A 38 10.57 -2.80 -2.78
N VAL A 39 10.72 -2.13 -1.62
CA VAL A 39 10.99 -2.79 -0.35
C VAL A 39 9.92 -2.43 0.68
N CYS A 40 9.47 -3.40 1.47
CA CYS A 40 8.64 -3.14 2.65
C CYS A 40 8.99 -4.04 3.83
N ALA A 41 8.71 -3.56 5.04
CA ALA A 41 8.57 -4.40 6.23
C ALA A 41 7.08 -4.66 6.46
N SER A 42 6.62 -5.90 6.31
CA SER A 42 5.22 -6.25 6.55
C SER A 42 5.03 -7.77 6.67
N THR A 43 4.22 -8.16 7.64
CA THR A 43 3.78 -9.56 7.82
C THR A 43 2.38 -9.83 7.26
N GLY A 44 1.75 -8.87 6.59
CA GLY A 44 0.34 -8.97 6.20
C GLY A 44 0.05 -8.40 4.80
N ASP A 45 -1.10 -7.75 4.66
CA ASP A 45 -1.66 -7.30 3.37
C ASP A 45 -0.74 -6.38 2.55
N THR A 46 0.12 -5.59 3.21
CA THR A 46 1.06 -4.72 2.50
C THR A 46 2.07 -5.53 1.69
N SER A 47 2.64 -6.60 2.28
CA SER A 47 3.57 -7.47 1.55
C SER A 47 2.89 -8.28 0.46
N ALA A 48 1.66 -8.75 0.70
CA ALA A 48 0.88 -9.47 -0.30
C ALA A 48 0.58 -8.58 -1.52
N SER A 49 0.06 -7.38 -1.28
CA SER A 49 -0.26 -6.42 -2.34
C SER A 49 1.01 -5.95 -3.07
N LEU A 50 2.09 -5.61 -2.35
CA LEU A 50 3.36 -5.22 -2.96
C LEU A 50 3.87 -6.31 -3.91
N ALA A 51 3.94 -7.55 -3.45
CA ALA A 51 4.45 -8.65 -4.25
C ALA A 51 3.63 -8.85 -5.53
N ALA A 52 2.30 -8.83 -5.44
CA ALA A 52 1.40 -9.01 -6.56
C ALA A 52 1.55 -7.91 -7.63
N TYR A 53 1.53 -6.65 -7.20
CA TYR A 53 1.61 -5.52 -8.14
C TYR A 53 3.01 -5.33 -8.73
N CYS A 54 4.07 -5.56 -7.95
CA CYS A 54 5.43 -5.56 -8.46
C CYS A 54 5.67 -6.70 -9.46
N ALA A 55 5.16 -7.90 -9.19
CA ALA A 55 5.25 -9.02 -10.14
C ALA A 55 4.55 -8.69 -11.47
N SER A 56 3.37 -8.08 -11.41
CA SER A 56 2.63 -7.63 -12.60
C SER A 56 3.38 -6.57 -13.40
N ALA A 57 4.13 -5.70 -12.73
CA ALA A 57 4.94 -4.65 -13.36
C ALA A 57 6.34 -5.12 -13.77
N GLY A 58 6.75 -6.35 -13.46
CA GLY A 58 8.11 -6.85 -13.70
C GLY A 58 9.18 -6.18 -12.82
N ILE A 59 8.80 -5.60 -11.69
CA ILE A 59 9.68 -4.91 -10.75
C ILE A 59 10.01 -5.85 -9.58
N PRO A 60 11.29 -6.04 -9.21
CA PRO A 60 11.63 -6.84 -8.05
C PRO A 60 11.05 -6.28 -6.75
N ALA A 61 10.45 -7.16 -5.94
CA ALA A 61 9.93 -6.83 -4.62
C ALA A 61 10.71 -7.53 -3.51
N VAL A 62 11.01 -6.81 -2.43
CA VAL A 62 11.68 -7.34 -1.24
C VAL A 62 10.79 -7.12 -0.02
N VAL A 63 10.53 -8.20 0.70
CA VAL A 63 9.72 -8.20 1.92
C VAL A 63 10.60 -8.59 3.10
N LEU A 64 10.71 -7.71 4.09
CA LEU A 64 11.38 -7.97 5.35
C LEU A 64 10.35 -8.26 6.44
N LEU A 65 10.60 -9.29 7.25
CA LEU A 65 9.69 -9.71 8.28
C LEU A 65 10.43 -10.35 9.48
N PRO A 66 9.88 -10.26 10.69
CA PRO A 66 10.49 -10.83 11.86
C PRO A 66 10.38 -12.37 11.85
N LYS A 67 11.49 -13.06 12.13
CA LYS A 67 11.53 -14.53 12.21
C LYS A 67 10.62 -15.05 13.31
N GLY A 68 9.87 -16.10 13.01
CA GLY A 68 9.05 -16.83 13.99
C GLY A 68 7.73 -16.16 14.40
N LYS A 69 7.42 -14.99 13.88
CA LYS A 69 6.16 -14.26 14.18
C LYS A 69 5.18 -14.20 12.98
N ILE A 70 5.28 -15.15 12.07
CA ILE A 70 4.55 -15.10 10.80
C ILE A 70 3.81 -16.42 10.62
N SER A 71 2.54 -16.32 10.25
CA SER A 71 1.78 -17.49 9.81
C SER A 71 2.16 -17.88 8.38
N ARG A 72 2.06 -19.15 8.05
CA ARG A 72 2.28 -19.63 6.67
C ARG A 72 1.37 -18.93 5.66
N HIS A 73 0.14 -18.61 6.05
CA HIS A 73 -0.83 -17.92 5.20
C HIS A 73 -0.37 -16.53 4.76
N GLN A 74 0.34 -15.81 5.63
CA GLN A 74 0.87 -14.48 5.32
C GLN A 74 2.04 -14.51 4.32
N LEU A 75 2.73 -15.65 4.22
CA LEU A 75 3.85 -15.84 3.28
C LEU A 75 3.43 -16.33 1.89
N VAL A 76 2.24 -16.91 1.77
CA VAL A 76 1.80 -17.53 0.50
C VAL A 76 1.84 -16.53 -0.64
N GLN A 77 1.20 -15.39 -0.51
CA GLN A 77 1.12 -14.41 -1.58
C GLN A 77 2.49 -13.80 -1.96
N PRO A 78 3.31 -13.31 -1.01
CA PRO A 78 4.64 -12.81 -1.34
C PRO A 78 5.51 -13.84 -2.07
N ILE A 79 5.54 -15.07 -1.60
CA ILE A 79 6.33 -16.15 -2.22
C ILE A 79 5.78 -16.55 -3.58
N ALA A 80 4.47 -16.73 -3.70
CA ALA A 80 3.82 -17.12 -4.95
C ALA A 80 4.01 -16.08 -6.07
N ASN A 81 4.10 -14.80 -5.70
CA ASN A 81 4.38 -13.70 -6.63
C ASN A 81 5.89 -13.43 -6.81
N GLY A 82 6.77 -14.31 -6.33
CA GLY A 82 8.20 -14.26 -6.60
C GLY A 82 8.96 -13.16 -5.86
N SER A 83 8.41 -12.58 -4.79
CA SER A 83 9.16 -11.60 -4.00
C SER A 83 10.30 -12.25 -3.21
N LEU A 84 11.42 -11.55 -3.07
CA LEU A 84 12.47 -11.91 -2.12
C LEU A 84 11.97 -11.67 -0.69
N THR A 85 11.65 -12.74 0.01
CA THR A 85 11.12 -12.66 1.38
C THR A 85 12.19 -13.07 2.38
N LEU A 86 12.61 -12.14 3.24
CA LEU A 86 13.67 -12.32 4.21
C LEU A 86 13.13 -12.30 5.64
N ALA A 87 13.31 -13.42 6.35
CA ALA A 87 12.97 -13.53 7.77
C ALA A 87 14.19 -13.14 8.62
N LEU A 88 14.10 -12.03 9.33
CA LEU A 88 15.18 -11.46 10.13
C LEU A 88 15.02 -11.81 11.61
N ASP A 89 16.13 -12.01 12.29
CA ASP A 89 16.15 -12.28 13.74
C ASP A 89 16.03 -10.96 14.53
N THR A 90 14.87 -10.32 14.41
CA THR A 90 14.50 -9.07 15.06
C THR A 90 12.98 -8.96 15.17
N ASP A 91 12.48 -7.89 15.78
CA ASP A 91 11.06 -7.54 15.79
C ASP A 91 10.64 -6.71 14.55
N PHE A 92 9.38 -6.29 14.52
CA PHE A 92 8.85 -5.49 13.42
C PHE A 92 9.56 -4.13 13.29
N ASP A 93 9.84 -3.48 14.42
CA ASP A 93 10.53 -2.18 14.43
C ASP A 93 11.97 -2.31 13.93
N GLY A 94 12.63 -3.44 14.25
CA GLY A 94 13.94 -3.78 13.69
C GLY A 94 13.90 -3.97 12.18
N CYS A 95 12.87 -4.65 11.65
CA CYS A 95 12.67 -4.76 10.20
C CYS A 95 12.45 -3.38 9.56
N MET A 96 11.65 -2.52 10.19
CA MET A 96 11.42 -1.15 9.70
C MET A 96 12.70 -0.33 9.64
N ARG A 97 13.52 -0.36 10.71
CA ARG A 97 14.83 0.34 10.71
C ARG A 97 15.74 -0.12 9.57
N ILE A 98 15.73 -1.42 9.28
CA ILE A 98 16.54 -1.98 8.17
C ILE A 98 16.00 -1.50 6.83
N VAL A 99 14.68 -1.50 6.63
CA VAL A 99 14.07 -0.97 5.40
C VAL A 99 14.41 0.51 5.22
N GLU A 100 14.28 1.31 6.26
CA GLU A 100 14.62 2.74 6.23
C GLU A 100 16.11 2.97 5.90
N GLU A 101 17.00 2.13 6.42
CA GLU A 101 18.42 2.21 6.10
C GLU A 101 18.73 1.83 4.64
N ILE A 102 18.13 0.74 4.16
CA ILE A 102 18.30 0.28 2.77
C ILE A 102 17.76 1.34 1.79
N THR A 103 16.64 1.96 2.11
CA THR A 103 15.98 2.93 1.23
C THR A 103 16.62 4.33 1.24
N LYS A 104 17.67 4.57 2.04
CA LYS A 104 18.56 5.73 1.87
C LYS A 104 19.34 5.65 0.56
N ASP A 105 19.58 4.44 0.07
CA ASP A 105 20.05 4.22 -1.30
C ASP A 105 18.85 4.36 -2.25
N ASN A 106 18.87 5.38 -3.09
CA ASN A 106 17.80 5.71 -4.03
C ASN A 106 17.47 4.60 -5.03
N ARG A 107 18.24 3.52 -5.06
CA ARG A 107 17.94 2.32 -5.85
C ARG A 107 16.89 1.41 -5.22
N PHE A 108 16.52 1.65 -3.98
CA PHE A 108 15.48 0.91 -3.28
C PHE A 108 14.32 1.83 -2.90
N TYR A 109 13.13 1.47 -3.29
CA TYR A 109 11.94 2.31 -3.10
C TYR A 109 11.09 1.81 -1.93
N LEU A 110 10.79 2.71 -0.97
CA LEU A 110 10.02 2.38 0.22
C LEU A 110 8.52 2.24 -0.08
N ALA A 111 7.91 1.11 0.29
CA ALA A 111 6.49 0.85 0.08
C ALA A 111 5.65 0.77 1.37
N ASN A 112 6.20 1.08 2.53
CA ASN A 112 5.43 1.12 3.78
C ASN A 112 4.40 2.26 3.80
N SER A 113 3.48 2.21 4.78
CA SER A 113 2.34 3.15 4.87
C SER A 113 2.72 4.63 5.05
N VAL A 114 3.97 4.91 5.36
CA VAL A 114 4.52 6.27 5.41
C VAL A 114 4.72 6.90 4.01
N ASN A 115 4.67 6.09 2.95
CA ASN A 115 4.82 6.60 1.58
C ASN A 115 3.53 7.30 1.13
N PRO A 116 3.59 8.60 0.75
CA PRO A 116 2.42 9.40 0.41
C PRO A 116 1.68 8.89 -0.83
N LEU A 117 2.35 8.24 -1.78
CA LEU A 117 1.69 7.67 -2.97
C LEU A 117 0.65 6.61 -2.63
N ARG A 118 0.83 5.94 -1.49
CA ARG A 118 -0.17 5.00 -0.98
C ARG A 118 -1.44 5.71 -0.54
N ILE A 119 -1.31 6.87 0.08
CA ILE A 119 -2.44 7.71 0.48
C ILE A 119 -3.19 8.18 -0.77
N GLU A 120 -2.48 8.59 -1.81
CA GLU A 120 -3.10 9.03 -3.08
C GLU A 120 -4.00 7.95 -3.68
N GLY A 121 -3.54 6.70 -3.75
CA GLY A 121 -4.38 5.60 -4.24
C GLY A 121 -5.58 5.29 -3.33
N GLN A 122 -5.40 5.36 -2.03
CA GLN A 122 -6.47 5.07 -1.06
C GLN A 122 -7.53 6.19 -0.99
N LYS A 123 -7.25 7.42 -1.40
CA LYS A 123 -8.23 8.50 -1.52
C LYS A 123 -9.40 8.16 -2.44
N THR A 124 -9.20 7.28 -3.42
CA THR A 124 -10.23 6.87 -4.37
C THR A 124 -11.45 6.24 -3.69
N VAL A 125 -11.28 5.66 -2.50
CA VAL A 125 -12.40 5.11 -1.70
C VAL A 125 -13.46 6.18 -1.41
N SER A 126 -13.05 7.40 -1.07
CA SER A 126 -13.96 8.51 -0.79
C SER A 126 -14.75 8.92 -2.03
N VAL A 127 -14.07 8.98 -3.18
CA VAL A 127 -14.71 9.29 -4.47
C VAL A 127 -15.76 8.25 -4.81
N GLU A 128 -15.43 6.97 -4.66
CA GLU A 128 -16.39 5.88 -4.90
C GLU A 128 -17.57 5.91 -3.92
N ILE A 129 -17.34 6.25 -2.64
CA ILE A 129 -18.43 6.39 -1.66
C ILE A 129 -19.42 7.44 -2.14
N VAL A 130 -18.95 8.63 -2.45
CA VAL A 130 -19.81 9.74 -2.88
C VAL A 130 -20.55 9.41 -4.17
N GLN A 131 -19.85 8.80 -5.16
CA GLN A 131 -20.50 8.34 -6.39
C GLN A 131 -21.61 7.31 -6.13
N GLN A 132 -21.40 6.38 -5.20
CA GLN A 132 -22.37 5.34 -4.86
C GLN A 132 -23.54 5.85 -4.03
N PHE A 133 -23.44 7.05 -3.48
CA PHE A 133 -24.48 7.78 -2.77
C PHE A 133 -25.03 8.97 -3.55
N ASP A 134 -25.00 8.91 -4.89
CA ASP A 134 -25.53 9.97 -5.77
C ASP A 134 -24.96 11.36 -5.47
N TRP A 135 -23.66 11.43 -5.15
CA TRP A 135 -22.91 12.63 -4.76
C TRP A 135 -23.32 13.24 -3.41
N GLU A 136 -24.02 12.48 -2.58
CA GLU A 136 -24.29 12.86 -1.20
C GLU A 136 -23.18 12.31 -0.27
N VAL A 137 -22.79 13.10 0.72
CA VAL A 137 -21.81 12.68 1.73
C VAL A 137 -22.55 12.02 2.88
N PRO A 138 -22.20 10.78 3.27
CA PRO A 138 -22.82 10.14 4.42
C PRO A 138 -22.46 10.84 5.74
N ASP A 139 -23.37 10.89 6.70
CA ASP A 139 -23.15 11.51 8.02
C ASP A 139 -22.03 10.83 8.81
N TRP A 140 -21.86 9.52 8.63
CA TRP A 140 -20.89 8.71 9.35
C TRP A 140 -20.18 7.72 8.43
N ILE A 141 -18.84 7.64 8.59
CA ILE A 141 -18.02 6.61 7.97
C ILE A 141 -17.18 5.94 9.07
N ILE A 142 -17.39 4.64 9.25
CA ILE A 142 -16.70 3.85 10.26
C ILE A 142 -15.66 2.97 9.55
N VAL A 143 -14.40 3.13 9.91
CA VAL A 143 -13.28 2.39 9.31
C VAL A 143 -12.38 1.82 10.39
N PRO A 144 -11.69 0.70 10.15
CA PRO A 144 -10.66 0.20 11.05
C PRO A 144 -9.51 1.20 11.21
N GLY A 145 -9.10 1.44 12.45
CA GLY A 145 -8.00 2.34 12.79
C GLY A 145 -6.77 1.56 13.27
N GLY A 146 -5.84 1.24 12.36
CA GLY A 146 -4.51 0.71 12.70
C GLY A 146 -3.46 1.83 12.63
N ASN A 147 -2.63 1.83 11.58
CA ASN A 147 -1.64 2.90 11.31
C ASN A 147 -2.28 4.20 10.79
N LEU A 148 -3.58 4.31 10.81
CA LEU A 148 -4.40 5.46 10.43
C LEU A 148 -4.26 5.94 8.97
N GLY A 149 -3.39 5.34 8.16
CA GLY A 149 -3.21 5.71 6.76
C GLY A 149 -4.51 5.65 5.94
N ASN A 150 -5.35 4.63 6.18
CA ASN A 150 -6.62 4.50 5.46
C ASN A 150 -7.63 5.59 5.85
N VAL A 151 -7.79 5.88 7.14
CA VAL A 151 -8.68 6.95 7.60
C VAL A 151 -8.19 8.32 7.14
N THR A 152 -6.88 8.55 7.15
CA THR A 152 -6.26 9.76 6.60
C THR A 152 -6.56 9.91 5.11
N ALA A 153 -6.39 8.84 4.33
CA ALA A 153 -6.66 8.86 2.89
C ALA A 153 -8.15 9.17 2.59
N ILE A 154 -9.06 8.54 3.32
CA ILE A 154 -10.50 8.79 3.17
C ILE A 154 -10.82 10.24 3.51
N GLY A 155 -10.31 10.76 4.63
CA GLY A 155 -10.51 12.17 5.01
C GLY A 155 -9.95 13.15 3.97
N LEU A 156 -8.72 12.92 3.50
CA LEU A 156 -8.10 13.74 2.44
C LEU A 156 -8.87 13.67 1.13
N GLY A 157 -9.46 12.52 0.79
CA GLY A 157 -10.30 12.39 -0.39
C GLY A 157 -11.56 13.25 -0.32
N PHE A 158 -12.24 13.31 0.83
CA PHE A 158 -13.38 14.22 1.05
C PHE A 158 -12.96 15.69 1.01
N LEU A 159 -11.86 16.05 1.66
CA LEU A 159 -11.32 17.41 1.62
C LEU A 159 -11.02 17.85 0.18
N MET A 160 -10.36 17.01 -0.59
CA MET A 160 -10.06 17.26 -2.00
C MET A 160 -11.35 17.50 -2.82
N MET A 161 -12.36 16.64 -2.67
CA MET A 161 -13.63 16.82 -3.40
C MET A 161 -14.35 18.12 -3.01
N ARG A 162 -14.29 18.50 -1.74
CA ARG A 162 -14.84 19.77 -1.25
C ARG A 162 -14.09 20.97 -1.87
N GLU A 163 -12.76 20.94 -1.89
CA GLU A 163 -11.93 21.99 -2.49
C GLU A 163 -12.19 22.15 -3.99
N LEU A 164 -12.49 21.05 -4.67
CA LEU A 164 -12.86 21.04 -6.09
C LEU A 164 -14.34 21.42 -6.34
N GLY A 165 -15.13 21.69 -5.29
CA GLY A 165 -16.53 22.02 -5.40
C GLY A 165 -17.44 20.86 -5.84
N MET A 166 -16.98 19.62 -5.71
CA MET A 166 -17.73 18.42 -6.09
C MET A 166 -18.74 18.00 -5.01
N ILE A 167 -18.49 18.37 -3.77
CA ILE A 167 -19.35 18.15 -2.59
C ILE A 167 -19.36 19.40 -1.71
N GLN A 168 -20.36 19.48 -0.79
CA GLN A 168 -20.51 20.60 0.16
C GLN A 168 -19.76 20.35 1.48
#